data_f8d1e227d768320c21cd3b731b9c12c5
#
_entry.id   f8d1e227d768320c21cd3b731b9c12c5
#
_cell.length_a   1.000
_cell.length_b   1.000
_cell.length_c   1.000
_cell.angle_alpha   90.00
_cell.angle_beta   90.00
_cell.angle_gamma   90.00
#
_symmetry.space_group_name_H-M   'P 1'
#
loop_
_entity.id
_entity.type
_entity.pdbx_description
1 polymer ?
#
loop_
_entity_poly.entity_id
_entity_poly.type
_entity_poly.pdbx_seq_one_letter_code
_entity_poly.pdbx_strand_id
1 'polypeptide(L)'
;MFRRHFLTLSLTLCLALFCLIPNAEALGGKQPSLNEPAPEFTLPTNTGDGKISLSDYQGKWVVLYFYPEDFTSGCTLEAKRFQQDLSKYQARNAQIIGVSADDVQSHEAFCDATGVEFPLLADTDGSVSKAYGSWLGIRSLRHTYLIDPDGMLREIFLGVKPPIHSRQVLARLDELQQ
;
A
#
# COMPACT_ATOMS: atom_id res chain seq x y z
N MET A 1 1.21 52.78 -32.97
CA MET A 1 0.07 51.96 -32.53
C MET A 1 0.36 50.44 -32.57
N PHE A 2 1.55 49.99 -33.03
CA PHE A 2 1.88 48.58 -33.22
C PHE A 2 2.61 47.87 -32.03
N ARG A 3 3.01 48.60 -31.00
CA ARG A 3 3.80 48.05 -29.88
C ARG A 3 2.99 47.40 -28.74
N ARG A 4 1.68 47.66 -28.65
CA ARG A 4 0.83 47.15 -27.55
C ARG A 4 0.26 45.76 -27.79
N HIS A 5 0.13 45.31 -29.05
CA HIS A 5 -0.46 44.02 -29.38
C HIS A 5 0.55 42.84 -29.27
N PHE A 6 1.86 43.09 -29.36
CA PHE A 6 2.88 42.05 -29.23
C PHE A 6 3.07 41.58 -27.78
N LEU A 7 2.87 42.45 -26.78
CA LEU A 7 2.99 42.08 -25.37
C LEU A 7 1.82 41.22 -24.86
N THR A 8 0.61 41.49 -25.38
CA THR A 8 -0.57 40.71 -24.94
C THR A 8 -0.62 39.30 -25.54
N LEU A 9 -0.08 39.13 -26.76
CA LEU A 9 -0.03 37.80 -27.39
C LEU A 9 1.01 36.89 -26.74
N SER A 10 2.13 37.44 -26.27
CA SER A 10 3.19 36.69 -25.56
C SER A 10 2.72 36.24 -24.17
N LEU A 11 1.92 37.03 -23.47
CA LEU A 11 1.43 36.68 -22.13
C LEU A 11 0.32 35.61 -22.17
N THR A 12 -0.54 35.62 -23.18
CA THR A 12 -1.58 34.59 -23.36
C THR A 12 -0.99 33.25 -23.81
N LEU A 13 0.10 33.26 -24.59
CA LEU A 13 0.77 32.02 -24.99
C LEU A 13 1.51 31.33 -23.82
N CYS A 14 2.08 32.11 -22.89
CA CYS A 14 2.69 31.57 -21.66
C CYS A 14 1.64 30.98 -20.70
N LEU A 15 0.43 31.53 -20.60
CA LEU A 15 -0.62 30.98 -19.75
C LEU A 15 -1.19 29.65 -20.31
N ALA A 16 -1.25 29.51 -21.65
CA ALA A 16 -1.73 28.28 -22.28
C ALA A 16 -0.75 27.10 -22.17
N LEU A 17 0.57 27.36 -22.05
CA LEU A 17 1.59 26.32 -21.88
C LEU A 17 1.63 25.74 -20.46
N PHE A 18 1.08 26.44 -19.45
CA PHE A 18 1.09 25.98 -18.06
C PHE A 18 0.03 24.90 -17.77
N CYS A 19 -0.92 24.66 -18.69
CA CYS A 19 -1.97 23.65 -18.52
C CYS A 19 -1.62 22.25 -19.06
N LEU A 20 -0.40 22.05 -19.58
CA LEU A 20 0.05 20.77 -20.17
C LEU A 20 1.17 20.11 -19.36
N ILE A 21 1.24 20.33 -18.04
CA ILE A 21 2.11 19.50 -17.20
C ILE A 21 1.39 18.15 -17.07
N PRO A 22 1.89 17.07 -17.70
CA PRO A 22 1.33 15.75 -17.42
C PRO A 22 1.50 15.50 -15.92
N ASN A 23 0.42 15.05 -15.27
CA ASN A 23 0.52 14.58 -13.88
C ASN A 23 1.65 13.55 -13.83
N ALA A 24 2.73 13.85 -13.15
CA ALA A 24 3.79 12.89 -12.91
C ALA A 24 3.15 11.73 -12.13
N GLU A 25 2.97 10.60 -12.76
CA GLU A 25 2.53 9.40 -12.06
C GLU A 25 3.57 9.06 -11.00
N ALA A 26 3.10 8.78 -9.80
CA ALA A 26 3.99 8.34 -8.73
C ALA A 26 4.64 7.01 -9.13
N LEU A 27 5.86 6.79 -8.66
CA LEU A 27 6.55 5.52 -8.86
C LEU A 27 5.66 4.38 -8.36
N GLY A 28 5.44 3.37 -9.21
CA GLY A 28 4.56 2.23 -8.89
C GLY A 28 3.18 2.27 -9.55
N GLY A 29 2.85 3.35 -10.27
CA GLY A 29 1.58 3.55 -10.95
C GLY A 29 0.60 4.43 -10.17
N LYS A 30 -0.65 4.47 -10.63
CA LYS A 30 -1.71 5.27 -10.01
C LYS A 30 -2.21 4.60 -8.73
N GLN A 31 -2.13 5.29 -7.60
CA GLN A 31 -2.75 4.85 -6.35
C GLN A 31 -4.28 4.97 -6.42
N PRO A 32 -5.02 4.11 -5.71
CA PRO A 32 -6.45 4.30 -5.49
C PRO A 32 -6.72 5.58 -4.70
N SER A 33 -7.92 6.13 -4.86
CA SER A 33 -8.29 7.40 -4.22
C SER A 33 -8.70 7.20 -2.76
N LEU A 34 -8.34 8.15 -1.89
CA LEU A 34 -8.82 8.16 -0.50
C LEU A 34 -10.34 8.36 -0.46
N ASN A 35 -10.98 7.75 0.52
CA ASN A 35 -12.43 7.75 0.76
C ASN A 35 -13.26 7.12 -0.37
N GLU A 36 -12.64 6.31 -1.21
CA GLU A 36 -13.28 5.45 -2.20
C GLU A 36 -13.11 3.98 -1.77
N PRO A 37 -13.91 3.05 -2.31
CA PRO A 37 -13.72 1.62 -2.07
C PRO A 37 -12.30 1.19 -2.44
N ALA A 38 -11.64 0.46 -1.55
CA ALA A 38 -10.34 -0.13 -1.82
C ALA A 38 -10.46 -1.16 -2.95
N PRO A 39 -9.46 -1.29 -3.85
CA PRO A 39 -9.48 -2.33 -4.87
C PRO A 39 -9.61 -3.73 -4.27
N GLU A 40 -10.61 -4.49 -4.72
CA GLU A 40 -10.83 -5.86 -4.28
C GLU A 40 -9.72 -6.80 -4.77
N PHE A 41 -9.44 -7.81 -3.98
CA PHE A 41 -8.49 -8.87 -4.34
C PHE A 41 -8.88 -10.21 -3.74
N THR A 42 -8.39 -11.28 -4.36
CA THR A 42 -8.32 -12.64 -3.80
C THR A 42 -6.99 -13.23 -4.18
N LEU A 43 -6.12 -13.49 -3.20
CA LEU A 43 -4.77 -13.99 -3.42
C LEU A 43 -4.50 -15.28 -2.64
N PRO A 44 -3.61 -16.15 -3.14
CA PRO A 44 -3.08 -17.28 -2.38
C PRO A 44 -2.36 -16.80 -1.11
N THR A 45 -2.44 -17.61 -0.05
CA THR A 45 -1.79 -17.34 1.23
C THR A 45 -1.22 -18.63 1.82
N ASN A 46 -0.27 -18.48 2.73
CA ASN A 46 0.30 -19.55 3.54
C ASN A 46 -0.57 -19.94 4.76
N THR A 47 -1.76 -19.36 4.91
CA THR A 47 -2.63 -19.58 6.07
C THR A 47 -4.05 -20.02 5.66
N GLY A 48 -4.78 -20.63 6.59
CA GLY A 48 -6.22 -20.95 6.42
C GLY A 48 -6.49 -21.87 5.22
N ASP A 49 -7.52 -21.51 4.43
CA ASP A 49 -7.97 -22.29 3.27
C ASP A 49 -7.13 -22.05 1.99
N GLY A 50 -5.96 -21.45 2.13
CA GLY A 50 -5.01 -21.21 1.04
C GLY A 50 -5.33 -20.01 0.15
N LYS A 51 -6.38 -19.25 0.44
CA LYS A 51 -6.71 -17.97 -0.22
C LYS A 51 -7.34 -17.00 0.76
N ILE A 52 -7.11 -15.71 0.52
CA ILE A 52 -7.70 -14.60 1.28
C ILE A 52 -8.20 -13.54 0.31
N SER A 53 -9.42 -13.06 0.57
CA SER A 53 -10.04 -11.91 -0.12
C SER A 53 -10.12 -10.72 0.82
N LEU A 54 -10.12 -9.50 0.30
CA LEU A 54 -10.35 -8.30 1.11
C LEU A 54 -11.70 -8.37 1.84
N SER A 55 -12.73 -8.87 1.18
CA SER A 55 -14.08 -9.06 1.73
C SER A 55 -14.16 -9.99 2.95
N ASP A 56 -13.17 -10.85 3.20
CA ASP A 56 -13.13 -11.73 4.39
C ASP A 56 -12.89 -10.92 5.68
N TYR A 57 -12.47 -9.67 5.56
CA TYR A 57 -12.19 -8.76 6.66
C TYR A 57 -13.24 -7.65 6.82
N GLN A 58 -14.41 -7.77 6.18
CA GLN A 58 -15.49 -6.82 6.41
C GLN A 58 -15.83 -6.69 7.90
N GLY A 59 -15.99 -5.47 8.38
CA GLY A 59 -16.17 -5.16 9.80
C GLY A 59 -14.87 -5.02 10.61
N LYS A 60 -13.69 -5.14 9.96
CA LYS A 60 -12.39 -4.91 10.57
C LYS A 60 -11.61 -3.86 9.81
N TRP A 61 -10.73 -3.17 10.50
CA TRP A 61 -9.67 -2.42 9.83
C TRP A 61 -8.67 -3.38 9.18
N VAL A 62 -8.17 -3.03 7.98
CA VAL A 62 -7.12 -3.77 7.31
C VAL A 62 -5.90 -2.88 7.12
N VAL A 63 -4.75 -3.37 7.59
CA VAL A 63 -3.42 -2.82 7.33
C VAL A 63 -2.80 -3.65 6.23
N LEU A 64 -3.01 -3.23 4.98
CA LEU A 64 -2.48 -3.89 3.80
C LEU A 64 -1.13 -3.29 3.44
N TYR A 65 -0.02 -4.01 3.71
CA TYR A 65 1.30 -3.51 3.38
C TYR A 65 1.94 -4.33 2.25
N PHE A 66 2.42 -3.62 1.25
CA PHE A 66 3.21 -4.19 0.15
C PHE A 66 4.70 -4.09 0.48
N TYR A 67 5.45 -5.13 0.13
CA TYR A 67 6.89 -5.18 0.35
C TYR A 67 7.61 -5.86 -0.82
N PRO A 68 8.91 -5.52 -1.07
CA PRO A 68 9.61 -5.99 -2.25
C PRO A 68 9.83 -7.49 -2.35
N GLU A 69 10.29 -8.15 -1.26
CA GLU A 69 10.75 -9.53 -1.34
C GLU A 69 11.01 -10.11 0.06
N ASP A 70 10.67 -11.38 0.26
CA ASP A 70 10.98 -12.14 1.47
C ASP A 70 12.49 -12.19 1.75
N PHE A 71 12.88 -12.43 2.98
CA PHE A 71 14.26 -12.59 3.46
C PHE A 71 15.20 -11.40 3.25
N THR A 72 14.77 -10.31 2.61
CA THR A 72 15.58 -9.09 2.56
C THR A 72 15.59 -8.41 3.94
N SER A 73 16.70 -7.78 4.29
CA SER A 73 16.89 -7.19 5.63
C SER A 73 15.81 -6.15 6.00
N GLY A 74 15.39 -5.32 5.04
CA GLY A 74 14.35 -4.32 5.24
C GLY A 74 12.97 -4.93 5.44
N CYS A 75 12.59 -5.95 4.64
CA CYS A 75 11.31 -6.61 4.74
C CYS A 75 11.22 -7.46 6.01
N THR A 76 12.29 -8.17 6.36
CA THR A 76 12.39 -8.89 7.63
C THR A 76 12.22 -7.97 8.83
N LEU A 77 12.85 -6.79 8.81
CA LEU A 77 12.71 -5.81 9.89
C LEU A 77 11.27 -5.29 9.98
N GLU A 78 10.64 -4.97 8.85
CA GLU A 78 9.27 -4.48 8.80
C GLU A 78 8.27 -5.51 9.33
N ALA A 79 8.33 -6.74 8.83
CA ALA A 79 7.49 -7.85 9.27
C ALA A 79 7.64 -8.11 10.78
N LYS A 80 8.88 -8.14 11.30
CA LYS A 80 9.13 -8.28 12.74
C LYS A 80 8.61 -7.11 13.56
N ARG A 81 8.62 -5.88 13.04
CA ARG A 81 8.03 -4.72 13.73
C ARG A 81 6.52 -4.80 13.79
N PHE A 82 5.87 -5.22 12.71
CA PHE A 82 4.43 -5.49 12.72
C PHE A 82 4.09 -6.63 13.68
N GLN A 83 4.87 -7.72 13.68
CA GLN A 83 4.67 -8.84 14.62
C GLN A 83 4.82 -8.43 16.08
N GLN A 84 5.82 -7.63 16.42
CA GLN A 84 6.00 -7.10 17.79
C GLN A 84 4.82 -6.27 18.28
N ASP A 85 4.14 -5.60 17.37
CA ASP A 85 2.98 -4.75 17.67
C ASP A 85 1.63 -5.45 17.39
N LEU A 86 1.61 -6.73 17.00
CA LEU A 86 0.42 -7.46 16.54
C LEU A 86 -0.75 -7.35 17.54
N SER A 87 -0.49 -7.56 18.83
CA SER A 87 -1.53 -7.46 19.87
C SER A 87 -2.16 -6.06 19.97
N LYS A 88 -1.40 -5.00 19.64
CA LYS A 88 -1.92 -3.63 19.61
C LYS A 88 -2.87 -3.40 18.43
N TYR A 89 -2.58 -4.02 17.28
CA TYR A 89 -3.48 -4.01 16.12
C TYR A 89 -4.76 -4.80 16.40
N GLN A 90 -4.62 -5.99 16.98
CA GLN A 90 -5.77 -6.83 17.36
C GLN A 90 -6.70 -6.10 18.36
N ALA A 91 -6.14 -5.38 19.34
CA ALA A 91 -6.91 -4.56 20.29
C ALA A 91 -7.69 -3.42 19.61
N ARG A 92 -7.33 -3.03 18.40
CA ARG A 92 -7.99 -2.02 17.56
C ARG A 92 -8.89 -2.61 16.48
N ASN A 93 -9.22 -3.89 16.59
CA ASN A 93 -9.96 -4.63 15.56
C ASN A 93 -9.32 -4.47 14.16
N ALA A 94 -7.98 -4.50 14.09
CA ALA A 94 -7.23 -4.33 12.87
C ALA A 94 -6.46 -5.60 12.49
N GLN A 95 -6.57 -6.01 11.22
CA GLN A 95 -5.84 -7.14 10.64
C GLN A 95 -4.67 -6.62 9.82
N ILE A 96 -3.48 -7.15 10.07
CA ILE A 96 -2.30 -6.92 9.24
C ILE A 96 -2.27 -7.98 8.13
N ILE A 97 -1.99 -7.55 6.91
CA ILE A 97 -1.83 -8.39 5.73
C ILE A 97 -0.61 -7.91 4.95
N GLY A 98 0.35 -8.79 4.71
CA GLY A 98 1.49 -8.50 3.84
C GLY A 98 1.26 -9.01 2.43
N VAL A 99 1.77 -8.29 1.42
CA VAL A 99 1.67 -8.68 0.00
C VAL A 99 3.02 -8.49 -0.68
N SER A 100 3.50 -9.51 -1.35
CA SER A 100 4.67 -9.43 -2.23
C SER A 100 4.51 -10.33 -3.47
N ALA A 101 5.48 -10.28 -4.37
CA ALA A 101 5.51 -11.13 -5.56
C ALA A 101 6.10 -12.53 -5.29
N ASP A 102 6.52 -12.81 -4.07
CA ASP A 102 6.98 -14.14 -3.68
C ASP A 102 5.81 -15.14 -3.69
N ASP A 103 6.13 -16.42 -3.84
CA ASP A 103 5.15 -17.49 -3.82
C ASP A 103 4.78 -17.93 -2.39
N VAL A 104 3.74 -18.74 -2.27
CA VAL A 104 3.24 -19.26 -0.98
C VAL A 104 4.31 -20.02 -0.22
N GLN A 105 5.15 -20.81 -0.90
CA GLN A 105 6.21 -21.59 -0.26
C GLN A 105 7.29 -20.67 0.34
N SER A 106 7.64 -19.58 -0.34
CA SER A 106 8.54 -18.55 0.20
C SER A 106 7.96 -17.93 1.45
N HIS A 107 6.67 -17.56 1.42
CA HIS A 107 5.97 -16.99 2.58
C HIS A 107 5.92 -17.93 3.78
N GLU A 108 5.68 -19.23 3.59
CA GLU A 108 5.75 -20.23 4.64
C GLU A 108 7.13 -20.22 5.30
N ALA A 109 8.19 -20.37 4.50
CA ALA A 109 9.56 -20.36 4.99
C ALA A 109 9.93 -19.05 5.69
N PHE A 110 9.44 -17.91 5.17
CA PHE A 110 9.68 -16.60 5.77
C PHE A 110 8.96 -16.45 7.12
N CYS A 111 7.71 -16.90 7.25
CA CYS A 111 6.98 -16.91 8.51
C CYS A 111 7.69 -17.79 9.54
N ASP A 112 8.12 -19.01 9.17
CA ASP A 112 8.86 -19.93 10.05
C ASP A 112 10.17 -19.30 10.56
N ALA A 113 10.90 -18.62 9.69
CA ALA A 113 12.18 -17.98 10.04
C ALA A 113 12.03 -16.70 10.87
N THR A 114 10.90 -15.99 10.74
CA THR A 114 10.69 -14.68 11.36
C THR A 114 9.75 -14.69 12.56
N GLY A 115 8.92 -15.73 12.70
CA GLY A 115 7.86 -15.83 13.70
C GLY A 115 6.66 -14.93 13.40
N VAL A 116 6.42 -14.57 12.13
CA VAL A 116 5.27 -13.80 11.69
C VAL A 116 4.02 -14.69 11.69
N GLU A 117 2.95 -14.21 12.35
CA GLU A 117 1.69 -14.96 12.53
C GLU A 117 0.51 -14.37 11.74
N PHE A 118 0.68 -13.19 11.14
CA PHE A 118 -0.34 -12.62 10.28
C PHE A 118 -0.17 -13.09 8.81
N PRO A 119 -1.24 -13.07 8.00
CA PRO A 119 -1.20 -13.57 6.62
C PRO A 119 -0.22 -12.83 5.72
N LEU A 120 0.51 -13.59 4.89
CA LEU A 120 1.25 -13.11 3.73
C LEU A 120 0.59 -13.62 2.46
N LEU A 121 0.40 -12.75 1.47
CA LEU A 121 -0.31 -13.05 0.23
C LEU A 121 0.62 -13.00 -0.98
N ALA A 122 0.55 -14.04 -1.80
CA ALA A 122 1.36 -14.24 -2.99
C ALA A 122 0.74 -13.56 -4.22
N ASP A 123 1.19 -12.36 -4.55
CA ASP A 123 0.81 -11.58 -5.75
C ASP A 123 1.86 -11.79 -6.85
N THR A 124 2.06 -13.03 -7.27
CA THR A 124 3.18 -13.44 -8.14
C THR A 124 3.16 -12.79 -9.53
N ASP A 125 2.01 -12.34 -10.02
CA ASP A 125 1.85 -11.62 -11.29
C ASP A 125 1.81 -10.09 -11.12
N GLY A 126 1.82 -9.61 -9.87
CA GLY A 126 1.78 -8.20 -9.52
C GLY A 126 0.45 -7.52 -9.82
N SER A 127 -0.63 -8.27 -10.03
CA SER A 127 -1.93 -7.70 -10.42
C SER A 127 -2.52 -6.82 -9.33
N VAL A 128 -2.48 -7.25 -8.08
CA VAL A 128 -2.95 -6.49 -6.92
C VAL A 128 -2.02 -5.33 -6.62
N SER A 129 -0.71 -5.54 -6.64
CA SER A 129 0.28 -4.47 -6.49
C SER A 129 0.09 -3.35 -7.53
N LYS A 130 -0.24 -3.69 -8.78
CA LYS A 130 -0.59 -2.71 -9.84
C LYS A 130 -1.88 -1.95 -9.50
N ALA A 131 -2.93 -2.66 -9.06
CA ALA A 131 -4.21 -2.03 -8.71
C ALA A 131 -4.07 -1.02 -7.57
N TYR A 132 -3.12 -1.25 -6.66
CA TYR A 132 -2.77 -0.34 -5.57
C TYR A 132 -1.67 0.67 -5.92
N GLY A 133 -1.17 0.71 -7.16
CA GLY A 133 -0.08 1.62 -7.55
C GLY A 133 1.23 1.34 -6.80
N SER A 134 1.47 0.08 -6.47
CA SER A 134 2.64 -0.39 -5.69
C SER A 134 3.56 -1.34 -6.48
N TRP A 135 3.61 -1.25 -7.81
CA TRP A 135 4.32 -2.21 -8.66
C TRP A 135 5.48 -1.61 -9.47
N LEU A 136 6.65 -2.24 -9.44
CA LEU A 136 7.85 -1.85 -10.23
C LEU A 136 8.12 -2.76 -11.43
N GLY A 137 7.15 -3.58 -11.84
CA GLY A 137 7.32 -4.50 -12.97
C GLY A 137 7.79 -5.90 -12.60
N ILE A 138 8.57 -6.06 -11.54
CA ILE A 138 9.10 -7.34 -11.06
C ILE A 138 8.90 -7.56 -9.54
N ARG A 139 8.55 -6.51 -8.79
CA ARG A 139 8.36 -6.56 -7.34
C ARG A 139 7.51 -5.38 -6.88
N SER A 140 6.92 -5.52 -5.69
CA SER A 140 6.16 -4.47 -5.06
C SER A 140 7.05 -3.36 -4.48
N LEU A 141 6.51 -2.15 -4.41
CA LEU A 141 7.05 -1.06 -3.62
C LEU A 141 6.68 -1.26 -2.16
N ARG A 142 7.31 -0.47 -1.30
CA ARG A 142 7.03 -0.48 0.13
C ARG A 142 5.97 0.58 0.45
N HIS A 143 4.71 0.22 0.21
CA HIS A 143 3.53 1.05 0.44
C HIS A 143 2.58 0.36 1.41
N THR A 144 1.83 1.13 2.19
CA THR A 144 0.83 0.59 3.11
C THR A 144 -0.47 1.36 2.99
N TYR A 145 -1.57 0.66 3.07
CA TYR A 145 -2.93 1.15 2.91
C TYR A 145 -3.75 0.81 4.15
N LEU A 146 -4.42 1.80 4.75
CA LEU A 146 -5.40 1.57 5.79
C LEU A 146 -6.80 1.55 5.17
N ILE A 147 -7.49 0.45 5.35
CA ILE A 147 -8.85 0.22 4.86
C ILE A 147 -9.75 0.07 6.07
N ASP A 148 -10.87 0.79 6.10
CA ASP A 148 -11.80 0.76 7.20
C ASP A 148 -12.74 -0.45 7.18
N PRO A 149 -13.57 -0.66 8.22
CA PRO A 149 -14.51 -1.78 8.30
C PRO A 149 -15.55 -1.85 7.18
N ASP A 150 -15.80 -0.74 6.48
CA ASP A 150 -16.71 -0.66 5.33
C ASP A 150 -16.00 -0.90 3.99
N GLY A 151 -14.69 -1.20 4.01
CA GLY A 151 -13.87 -1.43 2.82
C GLY A 151 -13.38 -0.15 2.13
N MET A 152 -13.50 1.01 2.80
CA MET A 152 -13.08 2.30 2.23
C MET A 152 -11.62 2.58 2.55
N LEU A 153 -10.86 3.06 1.57
CA LEU A 153 -9.47 3.45 1.74
C LEU A 153 -9.36 4.77 2.53
N ARG A 154 -8.71 4.74 3.69
CA ARG A 154 -8.62 5.89 4.60
C ARG A 154 -7.25 6.54 4.70
N GLU A 155 -6.18 5.79 4.41
CA GLU A 155 -4.82 6.34 4.45
C GLU A 155 -3.90 5.59 3.50
N ILE A 156 -2.89 6.28 2.98
CA ILE A 156 -1.84 5.73 2.11
C ILE A 156 -0.48 6.18 2.62
N PHE A 157 0.40 5.23 2.92
CA PHE A 157 1.80 5.47 3.25
C PHE A 157 2.68 5.04 2.08
N LEU A 158 3.38 5.97 1.47
CA LEU A 158 4.27 5.70 0.32
C LEU A 158 5.74 5.65 0.75
N GLY A 159 6.49 4.67 0.24
CA GLY A 159 7.93 4.58 0.46
C GLY A 159 8.33 4.51 1.92
N VAL A 160 7.66 3.68 2.71
CA VAL A 160 7.79 3.63 4.17
C VAL A 160 9.17 3.17 4.66
N LYS A 161 9.51 3.57 5.89
CA LYS A 161 10.77 3.22 6.56
C LYS A 161 10.54 2.11 7.59
N PRO A 162 11.01 0.87 7.36
CA PRO A 162 10.76 -0.29 8.21
C PRO A 162 10.92 -0.11 9.73
N PRO A 163 11.95 0.62 10.23
CA PRO A 163 12.18 0.69 11.68
C PRO A 163 11.08 1.37 12.49
N ILE A 164 10.30 2.27 11.87
CA ILE A 164 9.32 3.11 12.56
C ILE A 164 7.91 2.92 12.03
N HIS A 165 7.75 2.19 10.92
CA HIS A 165 6.50 2.17 10.16
C HIS A 165 5.31 1.61 10.95
N SER A 166 5.45 0.48 11.64
CA SER A 166 4.36 -0.08 12.46
C SER A 166 3.80 0.93 13.46
N ARG A 167 4.66 1.72 14.10
CA ARG A 167 4.21 2.76 15.06
C ARG A 167 3.51 3.93 14.37
N GLN A 168 3.95 4.31 13.15
CA GLN A 168 3.27 5.35 12.37
C GLN A 168 1.85 4.91 11.98
N VAL A 169 1.71 3.65 11.54
CA VAL A 169 0.42 3.06 11.19
C VAL A 169 -0.51 3.00 12.41
N LEU A 170 -0.01 2.55 13.58
CA LEU A 170 -0.79 2.52 14.82
C LEU A 170 -1.28 3.92 15.23
N ALA A 171 -0.41 4.92 15.20
CA ALA A 171 -0.78 6.29 15.52
C ALA A 171 -1.89 6.81 14.59
N ARG A 172 -1.77 6.54 13.29
CA ARG A 172 -2.78 6.97 12.33
C ARG A 172 -4.10 6.22 12.50
N LEU A 173 -4.04 4.93 12.80
CA LEU A 173 -5.22 4.13 13.10
C LEU A 173 -5.97 4.66 14.34
N ASP A 174 -5.26 5.06 15.39
CA ASP A 174 -5.86 5.68 16.58
C ASP A 174 -6.58 6.99 16.25
N GLU A 175 -6.02 7.82 15.35
CA GLU A 175 -6.66 9.06 14.89
C GLU A 175 -7.94 8.79 14.08
N LEU A 176 -7.93 7.77 13.23
CA LEU A 176 -9.06 7.44 12.35
C LEU A 176 -10.23 6.75 13.08
N GLN A 177 -9.98 6.21 14.28
CA GLN A 177 -10.99 5.55 15.12
C GLN A 177 -11.65 6.48 16.14
N GLN A 178 -11.24 7.76 16.21
CA GLN A 178 -11.84 8.78 17.08
C GLN A 178 -13.10 9.35 16.46
#